data_7df80a6b643c99fbacabd18c71b6e2f6
#
_entry.id   7df80a6b643c99fbacabd18c71b6e2f6
#
_cell.length_a   1.000
_cell.length_b   1.000
_cell.length_c   1.000
_cell.angle_alpha   90.00
_cell.angle_beta   90.00
_cell.angle_gamma   90.00
#
_symmetry.space_group_name_H-M   'P 1'
#
loop_
_entity.id
_entity.type
_entity.pdbx_description
1 polymer ?
#
loop_
_entity_poly.entity_id
_entity_poly.type
_entity_poly.pdbx_seq_one_letter_code
_entity_poly.pdbx_strand_id
1 'polypeptide(L)'
;VPRLAWPDLRNARDVGGARTADGGRIRQRALVRTDNHRRLGAAGLAALRAYGVSRVLDLRWRAEAEADPSPLAADPRYRLVPACFDPTGDEDIPPDSYRLLVDASRDRLAAAFTAIAQAPPGAVVVHCHGGRDRTGVLVALALHVAGVPVDAIAADYALTEGAPASMITNTWVHLHGRYGGVTDYLLGSGVTPAQISAVRARLTEGSPAR
;
A
#
# COMPACT_ATOMS: atom_id res chain seq x y z
N VAL A 1 -6.95 -2.20 -13.46
CA VAL A 1 -7.25 -2.34 -12.02
C VAL A 1 -8.68 -1.88 -11.79
N PRO A 2 -9.60 -2.75 -11.31
CA PRO A 2 -11.00 -2.38 -11.14
C PRO A 2 -11.19 -1.42 -9.95
N ARG A 3 -11.89 -0.31 -10.21
CA ARG A 3 -12.36 0.59 -9.18
C ARG A 3 -13.48 -0.09 -8.40
N LEU A 4 -13.42 -0.03 -7.07
CA LEU A 4 -14.45 -0.57 -6.20
C LEU A 4 -15.49 0.53 -5.90
N ALA A 5 -16.77 0.23 -6.18
CA ALA A 5 -17.86 1.13 -5.86
C ALA A 5 -18.27 1.01 -4.38
N TRP A 6 -17.29 1.21 -3.48
CA TRP A 6 -17.57 1.21 -2.06
C TRP A 6 -18.15 2.56 -1.64
N PRO A 7 -19.32 2.59 -0.97
CA PRO A 7 -19.89 3.82 -0.49
C PRO A 7 -18.91 4.62 0.35
N ASP A 8 -18.95 5.93 0.21
CA ASP A 8 -18.20 6.92 0.97
C ASP A 8 -16.68 6.95 0.72
N LEU A 9 -16.16 6.11 -0.20
CA LEU A 9 -14.76 6.10 -0.60
C LEU A 9 -14.60 6.58 -2.06
N ARG A 10 -13.61 7.47 -2.27
CA ARG A 10 -13.37 8.09 -3.58
C ARG A 10 -12.26 7.41 -4.38
N ASN A 11 -11.32 6.77 -3.69
CA ASN A 11 -10.11 6.20 -4.27
C ASN A 11 -9.95 4.70 -3.94
N ALA A 12 -11.08 3.96 -3.90
CA ALA A 12 -11.06 2.54 -3.60
C ALA A 12 -10.76 1.71 -4.86
N ARG A 13 -9.65 0.90 -4.83
CA ARG A 13 -9.24 0.01 -5.91
C ARG A 13 -8.66 -1.30 -5.37
N ASP A 14 -9.03 -2.41 -6.01
CA ASP A 14 -8.32 -3.67 -5.86
C ASP A 14 -7.14 -3.69 -6.86
N VAL A 15 -5.92 -3.94 -6.40
CA VAL A 15 -4.74 -4.03 -7.27
C VAL A 15 -4.63 -5.37 -8.00
N GLY A 16 -5.58 -6.27 -7.80
CA GLY A 16 -5.67 -7.56 -8.47
C GLY A 16 -5.79 -7.45 -9.99
N GLY A 17 -5.31 -8.48 -10.68
CA GLY A 17 -5.29 -8.56 -12.14
C GLY A 17 -4.07 -7.92 -12.80
N ALA A 18 -3.25 -7.14 -12.09
CA ALA A 18 -1.99 -6.63 -12.62
C ALA A 18 -1.09 -7.80 -13.04
N ARG A 19 -0.43 -7.68 -14.22
CA ARG A 19 0.47 -8.72 -14.73
C ARG A 19 1.82 -8.67 -14.03
N THR A 20 2.38 -9.84 -13.75
CA THR A 20 3.75 -9.99 -13.25
C THR A 20 4.71 -10.25 -14.42
N ALA A 21 5.99 -9.98 -14.23
CA ALA A 21 7.03 -10.15 -15.26
C ALA A 21 7.22 -11.62 -15.69
N ASP A 22 6.88 -12.58 -14.83
CA ASP A 22 6.91 -14.02 -15.11
C ASP A 22 5.64 -14.55 -15.82
N GLY A 23 4.73 -13.64 -16.22
CA GLY A 23 3.48 -13.95 -16.93
C GLY A 23 2.29 -14.29 -16.02
N GLY A 24 2.47 -14.30 -14.71
CA GLY A 24 1.42 -14.47 -13.72
C GLY A 24 0.55 -13.20 -13.54
N ARG A 25 -0.28 -13.22 -12.50
CA ARG A 25 -1.16 -12.09 -12.13
C ARG A 25 -1.21 -11.90 -10.63
N ILE A 26 -1.45 -10.66 -10.24
CA ILE A 26 -1.81 -10.32 -8.87
C ILE A 26 -3.23 -10.86 -8.59
N ARG A 27 -3.36 -11.59 -7.48
CA ARG A 27 -4.62 -12.16 -7.00
C ARG A 27 -5.62 -11.04 -6.70
N GLN A 28 -6.85 -11.21 -7.16
CA GLN A 28 -7.95 -10.34 -6.75
C GLN A 28 -8.28 -10.58 -5.27
N ARG A 29 -8.79 -9.54 -4.61
CA ARG A 29 -9.12 -9.54 -3.18
C ARG A 29 -7.94 -9.87 -2.25
N ALA A 30 -6.70 -9.62 -2.71
CA ALA A 30 -5.51 -9.77 -1.88
C ALA A 30 -5.08 -8.44 -1.25
N LEU A 31 -5.05 -7.37 -2.05
CA LEU A 31 -4.64 -6.04 -1.60
C LEU A 31 -5.53 -4.97 -2.24
N VAL A 32 -6.08 -4.12 -1.41
CA VAL A 32 -6.96 -3.00 -1.79
C VAL A 32 -6.36 -1.71 -1.27
N ARG A 33 -6.36 -0.67 -2.08
CA ARG A 33 -5.99 0.68 -1.65
C ARG A 33 -7.21 1.58 -1.59
N THR A 34 -7.27 2.46 -0.59
CA THR A 34 -8.36 3.43 -0.43
C THR A 34 -7.86 4.77 0.09
N ASP A 35 -8.73 5.76 0.08
CA ASP A 35 -8.64 6.99 0.85
C ASP A 35 -9.14 6.80 2.30
N ASN A 36 -9.20 7.90 3.07
CA ASN A 36 -9.56 7.91 4.48
C ASN A 36 -10.97 7.36 4.75
N HIS A 37 -11.09 6.53 5.76
CA HIS A 37 -12.32 5.85 6.17
C HIS A 37 -13.27 6.69 7.05
N ARG A 38 -12.94 7.92 7.40
CA ARG A 38 -13.71 8.76 8.33
C ARG A 38 -15.22 8.87 8.00
N ARG A 39 -15.56 8.77 6.73
CA ARG A 39 -16.94 8.91 6.23
C ARG A 39 -17.66 7.59 6.03
N LEU A 40 -17.00 6.45 6.31
CA LEU A 40 -17.63 5.14 6.13
C LEU A 40 -18.85 4.99 7.03
N GLY A 41 -20.02 4.99 6.42
CA GLY A 41 -21.28 4.65 7.05
C GLY A 41 -21.53 3.14 7.08
N ALA A 42 -22.72 2.74 7.53
CA ALA A 42 -23.11 1.33 7.64
C ALA A 42 -22.98 0.55 6.31
N ALA A 43 -23.33 1.19 5.19
CA ALA A 43 -23.24 0.58 3.86
C ALA A 43 -21.77 0.32 3.44
N GLY A 44 -20.87 1.27 3.68
CA GLY A 44 -19.45 1.11 3.42
C GLY A 44 -18.81 0.02 4.30
N LEU A 45 -19.15 -0.01 5.58
CA LEU A 45 -18.72 -1.08 6.50
C LEU A 45 -19.23 -2.46 6.07
N ALA A 46 -20.48 -2.55 5.59
CA ALA A 46 -21.04 -3.79 5.05
C ALA A 46 -20.30 -4.22 3.77
N ALA A 47 -19.95 -3.28 2.88
CA ALA A 47 -19.19 -3.56 1.67
C ALA A 47 -17.80 -4.14 1.98
N LEU A 48 -17.06 -3.58 2.96
CA LEU A 48 -15.78 -4.12 3.40
C LEU A 48 -15.92 -5.58 3.91
N ARG A 49 -16.96 -5.84 4.70
CA ARG A 49 -17.23 -7.20 5.23
C ARG A 49 -17.56 -8.18 4.11
N ALA A 50 -18.46 -7.81 3.21
CA ALA A 50 -18.84 -8.63 2.06
C ALA A 50 -17.68 -8.91 1.11
N TYR A 51 -16.72 -7.98 1.02
CA TYR A 51 -15.50 -8.16 0.23
C TYR A 51 -14.52 -9.17 0.83
N GLY A 52 -14.68 -9.53 2.10
CA GLY A 52 -13.78 -10.43 2.80
C GLY A 52 -12.53 -9.73 3.35
N VAL A 53 -12.66 -8.46 3.74
CA VAL A 53 -11.55 -7.71 4.36
C VAL A 53 -11.18 -8.33 5.70
N SER A 54 -9.95 -8.82 5.82
CA SER A 54 -9.39 -9.43 7.03
C SER A 54 -8.50 -8.48 7.82
N ARG A 55 -7.98 -7.44 7.18
CA ARG A 55 -7.10 -6.44 7.78
C ARG A 55 -7.30 -5.08 7.14
N VAL A 56 -7.32 -4.04 7.97
CA VAL A 56 -7.26 -2.64 7.56
C VAL A 56 -6.02 -2.02 8.17
N LEU A 57 -5.12 -1.49 7.33
CA LEU A 57 -3.91 -0.78 7.73
C LEU A 57 -4.11 0.71 7.49
N ASP A 58 -4.20 1.45 8.58
CA ASP A 58 -4.23 2.91 8.56
C ASP A 58 -2.81 3.44 8.67
N LEU A 59 -2.34 4.08 7.60
CA LEU A 59 -0.97 4.60 7.48
C LEU A 59 -0.86 6.05 7.96
N ARG A 60 -1.93 6.63 8.47
CA ARG A 60 -1.93 8.01 8.99
C ARG A 60 -1.07 8.13 10.25
N TRP A 61 -0.60 9.31 10.52
CA TRP A 61 0.03 9.61 11.80
C TRP A 61 -0.96 9.44 12.94
N ARG A 62 -0.44 9.22 14.12
CA ARG A 62 -1.28 9.08 15.32
C ARG A 62 -2.17 10.33 15.52
N ALA A 63 -1.59 11.52 15.42
CA ALA A 63 -2.33 12.77 15.55
C ALA A 63 -3.44 12.93 14.49
N GLU A 64 -3.21 12.54 13.22
CA GLU A 64 -4.26 12.53 12.19
C GLU A 64 -5.40 11.55 12.55
N ALA A 65 -5.04 10.36 13.04
CA ALA A 65 -6.02 9.32 13.38
C ALA A 65 -6.82 9.67 14.64
N GLU A 66 -6.22 10.37 15.58
CA GLU A 66 -6.87 10.86 16.82
C GLU A 66 -7.80 12.05 16.53
N ALA A 67 -7.36 13.00 15.66
CA ALA A 67 -8.18 14.15 15.26
C ALA A 67 -9.37 13.75 14.36
N ASP A 68 -9.23 12.67 13.62
CA ASP A 68 -10.23 12.19 12.64
C ASP A 68 -10.36 10.66 12.72
N PRO A 69 -11.02 10.13 13.79
CA PRO A 69 -11.06 8.70 14.04
C PRO A 69 -11.74 7.89 12.95
N SER A 70 -11.16 6.73 12.61
CA SER A 70 -11.82 5.77 11.73
C SER A 70 -13.02 5.13 12.44
N PRO A 71 -14.17 4.92 11.78
CA PRO A 71 -15.26 4.09 12.31
C PRO A 71 -14.86 2.65 12.62
N LEU A 72 -13.70 2.22 12.10
CA LEU A 72 -13.12 0.91 12.33
C LEU A 72 -12.12 0.89 13.51
N ALA A 73 -11.88 2.00 14.21
CA ALA A 73 -10.83 2.08 15.26
C ALA A 73 -10.97 1.01 16.35
N ALA A 74 -12.20 0.60 16.68
CA ALA A 74 -12.49 -0.46 17.65
C ALA A 74 -12.61 -1.87 17.00
N ASP A 75 -12.53 -1.99 15.66
CA ASP A 75 -12.63 -3.27 14.96
C ASP A 75 -11.31 -4.06 15.09
N PRO A 76 -11.34 -5.35 15.48
CA PRO A 76 -10.12 -6.15 15.63
C PRO A 76 -9.29 -6.31 14.35
N ARG A 77 -9.86 -6.03 13.18
CA ARG A 77 -9.16 -6.03 11.89
C ARG A 77 -8.36 -4.75 11.66
N TYR A 78 -8.70 -3.66 12.33
CA TYR A 78 -8.02 -2.38 12.18
C TYR A 78 -6.67 -2.36 12.89
N ARG A 79 -5.67 -1.76 12.23
CA ARG A 79 -4.35 -1.45 12.80
C ARG A 79 -3.90 -0.08 12.33
N LEU A 80 -3.55 0.78 13.27
CA LEU A 80 -2.83 2.01 12.99
C LEU A 80 -1.34 1.69 12.88
N VAL A 81 -0.77 1.88 11.69
CA VAL A 81 0.63 1.60 11.38
C VAL A 81 1.19 2.79 10.59
N PRO A 82 1.59 3.87 11.25
CA PRO A 82 2.09 5.08 10.59
C PRO A 82 3.23 4.76 9.63
N ALA A 83 3.08 5.09 8.34
CA ALA A 83 4.02 4.71 7.28
C ALA A 83 5.03 5.81 6.92
N CYS A 84 4.96 6.98 7.56
CA CYS A 84 5.96 8.02 7.41
C CYS A 84 6.22 8.74 8.73
N PHE A 85 7.33 9.47 8.79
CA PHE A 85 7.59 10.39 9.90
C PHE A 85 6.50 11.47 9.97
N ASP A 86 6.23 11.94 11.17
CA ASP A 86 5.36 13.09 11.38
C ASP A 86 6.14 14.34 10.92
N PRO A 87 5.71 15.04 9.87
CA PRO A 87 6.39 16.27 9.49
C PRO A 87 6.15 17.30 10.59
N THR A 88 7.17 17.54 11.38
CA THR A 88 7.20 18.62 12.38
C THR A 88 7.58 19.97 11.74
N GLY A 89 7.67 20.04 10.42
CA GLY A 89 8.06 21.21 9.64
C GLY A 89 7.57 21.15 8.20
N ASP A 90 7.81 22.23 7.45
CA ASP A 90 7.45 22.44 6.05
C ASP A 90 8.27 21.57 5.06
N GLU A 91 8.63 20.34 5.43
CA GLU A 91 9.27 19.42 4.48
C GLU A 91 8.23 18.92 3.48
N ASP A 92 8.00 19.71 2.46
CA ASP A 92 7.19 19.31 1.32
C ASP A 92 7.77 18.06 0.65
N ILE A 93 6.90 17.08 0.38
CA ILE A 93 7.27 15.96 -0.48
C ILE A 93 7.69 16.54 -1.83
N PRO A 94 8.92 16.28 -2.32
CA PRO A 94 9.34 16.80 -3.61
C PRO A 94 8.32 16.44 -4.69
N PRO A 95 8.00 17.37 -5.61
CA PRO A 95 6.94 17.16 -6.60
C PRO A 95 7.29 16.12 -7.66
N ASP A 96 8.50 15.58 -7.63
CA ASP A 96 9.05 14.67 -8.62
C ASP A 96 9.26 13.23 -8.12
N SER A 97 9.31 13.00 -6.79
CA SER A 97 9.59 11.67 -6.22
C SER A 97 9.27 11.58 -4.73
N TYR A 98 9.21 10.35 -4.21
CA TYR A 98 9.08 10.06 -2.78
C TYR A 98 10.43 9.78 -2.09
N ARG A 99 11.57 10.26 -2.64
CA ARG A 99 12.91 9.98 -2.10
C ARG A 99 13.04 10.35 -0.62
N LEU A 100 12.55 11.52 -0.20
CA LEU A 100 12.60 11.91 1.21
C LEU A 100 11.74 11.02 2.10
N LEU A 101 10.54 10.65 1.63
CA LEU A 101 9.66 9.76 2.37
C LEU A 101 10.31 8.38 2.58
N VAL A 102 10.88 7.78 1.52
CA VAL A 102 11.49 6.44 1.64
C VAL A 102 12.78 6.47 2.45
N ASP A 103 13.55 7.57 2.39
CA ASP A 103 14.80 7.69 3.16
C ASP A 103 14.53 7.89 4.66
N ALA A 104 13.61 8.80 5.00
CA ALA A 104 13.35 9.18 6.38
C ALA A 104 12.38 8.23 7.11
N SER A 105 11.66 7.36 6.39
CA SER A 105 10.61 6.51 6.96
C SER A 105 10.87 5.00 6.82
N ARG A 106 12.14 4.60 6.69
CA ARG A 106 12.52 3.21 6.40
C ARG A 106 11.87 2.20 7.35
N ASP A 107 12.03 2.39 8.64
CA ASP A 107 11.52 1.48 9.70
C ASP A 107 9.99 1.45 9.71
N ARG A 108 9.34 2.58 9.43
CA ARG A 108 7.88 2.69 9.41
C ARG A 108 7.29 2.02 8.17
N LEU A 109 7.93 2.21 7.01
CA LEU A 109 7.54 1.49 5.78
C LEU A 109 7.79 -0.01 5.93
N ALA A 110 8.89 -0.42 6.56
CA ALA A 110 9.17 -1.83 6.88
C ALA A 110 8.11 -2.42 7.82
N ALA A 111 7.70 -1.68 8.87
CA ALA A 111 6.62 -2.10 9.78
C ALA A 111 5.28 -2.25 9.04
N ALA A 112 4.93 -1.29 8.18
CA ALA A 112 3.71 -1.34 7.38
C ALA A 112 3.73 -2.50 6.35
N PHE A 113 4.87 -2.74 5.70
CA PHE A 113 5.07 -3.87 4.80
C PHE A 113 4.94 -5.22 5.55
N THR A 114 5.55 -5.32 6.72
CA THR A 114 5.44 -6.49 7.61
C THR A 114 4.01 -6.74 8.05
N ALA A 115 3.23 -5.68 8.30
CA ALA A 115 1.82 -5.82 8.65
C ALA A 115 0.97 -6.42 7.52
N ILE A 116 1.34 -6.21 6.24
CA ILE A 116 0.74 -6.92 5.10
C ILE A 116 1.10 -8.41 5.14
N ALA A 117 2.38 -8.73 5.39
CA ALA A 117 2.86 -10.12 5.47
C ALA A 117 2.15 -10.92 6.57
N GLN A 118 1.89 -10.29 7.70
CA GLN A 118 1.30 -10.90 8.90
C GLN A 118 -0.23 -10.84 8.95
N ALA A 119 -0.88 -10.25 7.94
CA ALA A 119 -2.33 -10.16 7.94
C ALA A 119 -2.96 -11.56 7.83
N PRO A 120 -4.12 -11.82 8.47
CA PRO A 120 -4.86 -13.06 8.30
C PRO A 120 -5.24 -13.32 6.84
N PRO A 121 -5.63 -14.55 6.46
CA PRO A 121 -6.19 -14.83 5.14
C PRO A 121 -7.37 -13.89 4.81
N GLY A 122 -7.46 -13.42 3.56
CA GLY A 122 -8.47 -12.46 3.10
C GLY A 122 -7.84 -11.17 2.58
N ALA A 123 -8.67 -10.21 2.19
CA ALA A 123 -8.23 -8.94 1.63
C ALA A 123 -7.60 -8.04 2.69
N VAL A 124 -6.46 -7.43 2.35
CA VAL A 124 -5.83 -6.37 3.13
C VAL A 124 -6.19 -5.03 2.51
N VAL A 125 -6.79 -4.14 3.28
CA VAL A 125 -7.04 -2.76 2.87
C VAL A 125 -5.95 -1.87 3.45
N VAL A 126 -5.37 -1.02 2.60
CA VAL A 126 -4.35 -0.03 2.98
C VAL A 126 -4.86 1.36 2.67
N HIS A 127 -4.82 2.26 3.62
CA HIS A 127 -5.20 3.66 3.42
C HIS A 127 -4.33 4.65 4.21
N CYS A 128 -4.36 5.91 3.78
CA CYS A 128 -3.87 7.05 4.54
C CYS A 128 -4.94 8.15 4.53
N HIS A 129 -4.56 9.42 4.37
CA HIS A 129 -5.54 10.50 4.22
C HIS A 129 -6.16 10.49 2.82
N GLY A 130 -5.38 10.77 1.77
CA GLY A 130 -5.86 10.79 0.37
C GLY A 130 -5.77 9.44 -0.36
N GLY A 131 -5.14 8.42 0.22
CA GLY A 131 -4.87 7.15 -0.47
C GLY A 131 -3.84 7.30 -1.59
N ARG A 132 -3.07 8.40 -1.63
CA ARG A 132 -2.12 8.74 -2.69
C ARG A 132 -0.68 8.40 -2.29
N ASP A 133 -0.07 9.19 -1.42
CA ASP A 133 1.37 9.18 -1.17
C ASP A 133 1.82 7.96 -0.35
N ARG A 134 1.54 7.92 0.94
CA ARG A 134 1.89 6.81 1.86
C ARG A 134 1.34 5.47 1.38
N THR A 135 0.07 5.47 1.01
CA THR A 135 -0.61 4.29 0.43
C THR A 135 0.02 3.89 -0.89
N GLY A 136 0.28 4.86 -1.77
CA GLY A 136 0.91 4.61 -3.08
C GLY A 136 2.28 3.97 -2.96
N VAL A 137 3.15 4.51 -2.10
CA VAL A 137 4.50 3.96 -1.87
C VAL A 137 4.42 2.53 -1.32
N LEU A 138 3.63 2.28 -0.27
CA LEU A 138 3.53 0.95 0.33
C LEU A 138 2.97 -0.09 -0.66
N VAL A 139 1.92 0.26 -1.40
CA VAL A 139 1.32 -0.61 -2.42
C VAL A 139 2.32 -0.87 -3.55
N ALA A 140 3.07 0.15 -3.98
CA ALA A 140 4.10 -0.01 -5.01
C ALA A 140 5.23 -0.96 -4.57
N LEU A 141 5.71 -0.85 -3.33
CA LEU A 141 6.70 -1.80 -2.76
C LEU A 141 6.16 -3.23 -2.75
N ALA A 142 4.90 -3.42 -2.34
CA ALA A 142 4.26 -4.73 -2.30
C ALA A 142 4.07 -5.34 -3.71
N LEU A 143 3.63 -4.55 -4.69
CA LEU A 143 3.48 -4.97 -6.08
C LEU A 143 4.83 -5.33 -6.71
N HIS A 144 5.88 -4.57 -6.40
CA HIS A 144 7.22 -4.85 -6.91
C HIS A 144 7.73 -6.22 -6.45
N VAL A 145 7.65 -6.53 -5.15
CA VAL A 145 8.09 -7.85 -4.64
C VAL A 145 7.22 -8.99 -5.17
N ALA A 146 5.98 -8.70 -5.56
CA ALA A 146 5.11 -9.65 -6.24
C ALA A 146 5.44 -9.82 -7.74
N GLY A 147 6.43 -9.09 -8.26
CA GLY A 147 6.93 -9.22 -9.63
C GLY A 147 6.23 -8.32 -10.67
N VAL A 148 5.45 -7.32 -10.23
CA VAL A 148 4.83 -6.36 -11.17
C VAL A 148 5.91 -5.40 -11.69
N PRO A 149 6.02 -5.17 -13.03
CA PRO A 149 6.94 -4.20 -13.61
C PRO A 149 6.66 -2.77 -13.12
N VAL A 150 7.72 -1.95 -13.01
CA VAL A 150 7.63 -0.60 -12.45
C VAL A 150 6.71 0.32 -13.24
N ASP A 151 6.68 0.22 -14.56
CA ASP A 151 5.78 0.98 -15.43
C ASP A 151 4.30 0.63 -15.20
N ALA A 152 3.99 -0.65 -14.97
CA ALA A 152 2.64 -1.08 -14.60
C ALA A 152 2.25 -0.59 -13.19
N ILE A 153 3.19 -0.57 -12.23
CA ILE A 153 2.99 0.01 -10.90
C ILE A 153 2.73 1.51 -11.00
N ALA A 154 3.53 2.22 -11.79
CA ALA A 154 3.40 3.65 -12.00
C ALA A 154 2.07 4.00 -12.70
N ALA A 155 1.62 3.17 -13.64
CA ALA A 155 0.32 3.31 -14.31
C ALA A 155 -0.86 3.11 -13.33
N ASP A 156 -0.80 2.11 -12.42
CA ASP A 156 -1.81 1.99 -11.34
C ASP A 156 -1.80 3.22 -10.43
N TYR A 157 -0.61 3.67 -10.04
CA TYR A 157 -0.49 4.84 -9.17
C TYR A 157 -1.15 6.08 -9.81
N ALA A 158 -0.94 6.30 -11.10
CA ALA A 158 -1.47 7.43 -11.88
C ALA A 158 -3.00 7.41 -12.05
N LEU A 159 -3.69 6.32 -11.71
CA LEU A 159 -5.17 6.31 -11.62
C LEU A 159 -5.70 7.13 -10.44
N THR A 160 -4.84 7.55 -9.53
CA THR A 160 -5.18 8.45 -8.43
C THR A 160 -5.08 9.89 -8.90
N GLU A 161 -6.10 10.70 -8.67
CA GLU A 161 -6.13 12.11 -9.04
C GLU A 161 -4.92 12.86 -8.46
N GLY A 162 -4.24 13.65 -9.29
CA GLY A 162 -3.05 14.40 -8.93
C GLY A 162 -1.81 13.57 -8.63
N ALA A 163 -1.76 12.32 -9.09
CA ALA A 163 -0.67 11.38 -8.87
C ALA A 163 0.08 11.05 -10.17
N PRO A 164 1.07 11.86 -10.61
CA PRO A 164 1.79 11.58 -11.85
C PRO A 164 2.65 10.32 -11.72
N ALA A 165 2.67 9.48 -12.77
CA ALA A 165 3.44 8.23 -12.83
C ALA A 165 4.93 8.43 -12.49
N SER A 166 5.49 9.59 -12.85
CA SER A 166 6.87 9.98 -12.57
C SER A 166 7.25 9.92 -11.08
N MET A 167 6.32 10.17 -10.17
CA MET A 167 6.56 10.05 -8.73
C MET A 167 7.07 8.65 -8.37
N ILE A 168 6.48 7.61 -8.94
CA ILE A 168 6.89 6.22 -8.71
C ILE A 168 8.18 5.90 -9.47
N THR A 169 8.27 6.20 -10.75
CA THR A 169 9.46 5.87 -11.54
C THR A 169 10.72 6.55 -11.00
N ASN A 170 10.65 7.83 -10.61
CA ASN A 170 11.78 8.54 -10.03
C ASN A 170 12.14 8.01 -8.62
N THR A 171 11.15 7.60 -7.83
CA THR A 171 11.40 6.92 -6.56
C THR A 171 12.15 5.59 -6.77
N TRP A 172 11.81 4.83 -7.82
CA TRP A 172 12.52 3.60 -8.18
C TRP A 172 13.95 3.86 -8.60
N VAL A 173 14.20 4.90 -9.40
CA VAL A 173 15.58 5.33 -9.75
C VAL A 173 16.37 5.64 -8.47
N HIS A 174 15.77 6.35 -7.53
CA HIS A 174 16.40 6.65 -6.24
C HIS A 174 16.69 5.38 -5.42
N LEU A 175 15.71 4.48 -5.28
CA LEU A 175 15.89 3.22 -4.55
C LEU A 175 16.99 2.34 -5.16
N HIS A 176 17.06 2.28 -6.49
CA HIS A 176 18.13 1.57 -7.20
C HIS A 176 19.51 2.19 -6.94
N GLY A 177 19.62 3.50 -7.12
CA GLY A 177 20.90 4.21 -7.00
C GLY A 177 21.45 4.24 -5.56
N ARG A 178 20.56 4.31 -4.56
CA ARG A 178 20.97 4.47 -3.15
C ARG A 178 21.04 3.15 -2.38
N TYR A 179 20.16 2.19 -2.71
CA TYR A 179 19.98 0.98 -1.90
C TYR A 179 20.19 -0.33 -2.69
N GLY A 180 20.46 -0.27 -3.99
CA GLY A 180 20.56 -1.45 -4.84
C GLY A 180 19.22 -1.99 -5.36
N GLY A 181 18.10 -1.37 -4.93
CA GLY A 181 16.76 -1.73 -5.36
C GLY A 181 15.78 -1.89 -4.21
N VAL A 182 14.53 -2.23 -4.55
CA VAL A 182 13.44 -2.32 -3.57
C VAL A 182 13.65 -3.47 -2.59
N THR A 183 14.11 -4.62 -3.05
CA THR A 183 14.36 -5.77 -2.17
C THR A 183 15.45 -5.46 -1.14
N ASP A 184 16.57 -4.89 -1.59
CA ASP A 184 17.69 -4.52 -0.70
C ASP A 184 17.29 -3.40 0.25
N TYR A 185 16.47 -2.44 -0.23
CA TYR A 185 15.88 -1.41 0.63
C TYR A 185 15.05 -2.03 1.76
N LEU A 186 14.15 -2.97 1.45
CA LEU A 186 13.29 -3.63 2.45
C LEU A 186 14.12 -4.46 3.45
N LEU A 187 15.08 -5.26 2.96
CA LEU A 187 15.96 -6.06 3.79
C LEU A 187 16.80 -5.16 4.71
N GLY A 188 17.43 -4.12 4.15
CA GLY A 188 18.19 -3.14 4.90
C GLY A 188 17.37 -2.29 5.87
N SER A 189 16.04 -2.32 5.75
CA SER A 189 15.08 -1.66 6.66
C SER A 189 14.50 -2.62 7.71
N GLY A 190 14.99 -3.87 7.79
CA GLY A 190 14.60 -4.85 8.79
C GLY A 190 13.46 -5.80 8.38
N VAL A 191 12.99 -5.75 7.14
CA VAL A 191 12.06 -6.76 6.61
C VAL A 191 12.83 -8.06 6.35
N THR A 192 12.32 -9.19 6.83
CA THR A 192 12.98 -10.48 6.62
C THR A 192 12.65 -11.09 5.25
N PRO A 193 13.52 -11.97 4.70
CA PRO A 193 13.20 -12.70 3.46
C PRO A 193 11.90 -13.49 3.54
N ALA A 194 11.56 -14.05 4.71
CA ALA A 194 10.31 -14.76 4.95
C ALA A 194 9.09 -13.82 4.81
N GLN A 195 9.18 -12.59 5.30
CA GLN A 195 8.10 -11.60 5.16
C GLN A 195 7.95 -11.14 3.70
N ILE A 196 9.04 -10.95 2.97
CA ILE A 196 9.00 -10.66 1.52
C ILE A 196 8.30 -11.80 0.78
N SER A 197 8.69 -13.04 1.06
CA SER A 197 8.06 -14.23 0.47
C SER A 197 6.57 -14.34 0.83
N ALA A 198 6.19 -14.01 2.06
CA ALA A 198 4.80 -14.04 2.51
C ALA A 198 3.93 -12.99 1.78
N VAL A 199 4.44 -11.76 1.55
CA VAL A 199 3.74 -10.75 0.75
C VAL A 199 3.60 -11.21 -0.70
N ARG A 200 4.66 -11.75 -1.31
CA ARG A 200 4.61 -12.32 -2.66
C ARG A 200 3.54 -13.41 -2.75
N ALA A 201 3.58 -14.41 -1.86
CA ALA A 201 2.63 -15.53 -1.84
C ALA A 201 1.18 -15.08 -1.62
N ARG A 202 0.97 -14.04 -0.81
CA ARG A 202 -0.35 -13.44 -0.62
C ARG A 202 -0.89 -12.83 -1.90
N LEU A 203 -0.03 -12.10 -2.63
CA LEU A 203 -0.43 -11.28 -3.77
C LEU A 203 -0.48 -12.05 -5.08
N THR A 204 0.32 -13.12 -5.26
CA THR A 204 0.35 -13.86 -6.53
C THR A 204 -0.61 -15.02 -6.53
N GLU A 205 -1.29 -15.24 -7.65
CA GLU A 205 -1.89 -16.53 -7.95
C GLU A 205 -0.73 -17.51 -8.19
N GLY A 206 -0.78 -18.72 -7.60
CA GLY A 206 0.25 -19.71 -7.87
C GLY A 206 0.42 -19.84 -9.39
N SER A 207 1.65 -19.76 -9.89
CA SER A 207 1.91 -20.06 -11.30
C SER A 207 1.31 -21.45 -11.59
N PRO A 208 0.54 -21.61 -12.66
CA PRO A 208 0.13 -22.94 -13.07
C PRO A 208 1.40 -23.78 -13.22
N ALA A 209 1.45 -24.92 -12.52
CA ALA A 209 2.55 -25.87 -12.67
C ALA A 209 2.71 -26.17 -14.17
N ARG A 210 3.92 -25.89 -14.71
CA ARG A 210 4.29 -26.28 -16.08
C ARG A 210 4.44 -27.78 -16.14
#